data_28b6f70a4a2a80733116b5dd99bb7122
#
_entry.id   28b6f70a4a2a80733116b5dd99bb7122
#
_cell.length_a   1.000
_cell.length_b   1.000
_cell.length_c   1.000
_cell.angle_alpha   90.00
_cell.angle_beta   90.00
_cell.angle_gamma   90.00
#
_symmetry.space_group_name_H-M   'P 1'
#
loop_
_entity.id
_entity.type
_entity.pdbx_description
1 polymer ?
#
loop_
_entity_poly.entity_id
_entity_poly.type
_entity_poly.pdbx_seq_one_letter_code
_entity_poly.pdbx_strand_id
1 'polypeptide(L)'
;MTIEELPDDDLLAIFDFYVVRYQDLDFGDLSDRNTKKKIESWQSLVHVCRRWRDLVLGSPRRLNLRLFCIPETSARNSLEIWPPLPLLIQGNVSESSVDNVIAIFEHSDRICQIDLFSQTERLWTAMQAPFQELVYLCLTFENSSYGPLGVLPDSFLGGSAPRLRYLALTSIPFPGLPKLLLSATHLVHLYLVNIPHSGYMSPEAMTTCLSMLTSLEILQLEFESPQSSPDQENRRSPPPIRSILHALTSLSFKGVNEYLEDLVSRIDAPRLDRMSTTFFNDIDFDTPELNRFINRTPKLRAYDVACLIFRSHEVLVRLQSHPEPSDHGMVEVKILCQVPDWQLSSLAQICTFSLRLVLTMDKLYIYNNVYSPLDWKDDTENTEWLDLLLPFTAVKNLYLSVDFTQRIAPALQELTGERTTEVLPTLQNIFLEGFQPSEPVQEGIAQFISARQLTNHPVAISIWDRDLVRNMSSDNPSLSQVTSLSQATRSKLRLVIGGDTKDNASLHRWVLLKNSITRSQSNNVVGG
;
A
#
# COMPACT_ATOMS: atom_id res chain seq x y z
N MET A 1 36.78 -13.92 -38.47
CA MET A 1 35.65 -14.70 -37.96
C MET A 1 34.40 -13.94 -38.29
N THR A 2 33.58 -14.46 -39.15
CA THR A 2 32.27 -13.86 -39.47
C THR A 2 31.20 -14.46 -38.57
N ILE A 3 30.07 -13.81 -38.42
CA ILE A 3 28.96 -14.29 -37.56
C ILE A 3 28.43 -15.66 -38.07
N GLU A 4 28.65 -15.98 -39.34
CA GLU A 4 28.28 -17.26 -39.96
C GLU A 4 29.18 -18.42 -39.53
N GLU A 5 30.39 -18.15 -39.03
CA GLU A 5 31.36 -19.14 -38.55
C GLU A 5 31.18 -19.49 -37.06
N LEU A 6 30.33 -18.74 -36.34
CA LEU A 6 30.06 -19.01 -34.92
C LEU A 6 29.33 -20.35 -34.76
N PRO A 7 29.68 -21.15 -33.73
CA PRO A 7 28.90 -22.32 -33.34
C PRO A 7 27.47 -21.95 -32.98
N ASP A 8 26.54 -22.90 -33.10
CA ASP A 8 25.12 -22.69 -32.82
C ASP A 8 24.88 -22.30 -31.35
N ASP A 9 25.66 -22.86 -30.41
CA ASP A 9 25.56 -22.52 -28.99
C ASP A 9 25.98 -21.08 -28.67
N ASP A 10 27.00 -20.57 -29.39
CA ASP A 10 27.44 -19.17 -29.23
C ASP A 10 26.41 -18.22 -29.82
N LEU A 11 25.81 -18.58 -30.97
CA LEU A 11 24.69 -17.82 -31.54
C LEU A 11 23.49 -17.78 -30.61
N LEU A 12 23.11 -18.91 -29.99
CA LEU A 12 22.02 -18.97 -29.04
C LEU A 12 22.31 -18.17 -27.76
N ALA A 13 23.57 -18.12 -27.30
CA ALA A 13 23.97 -17.27 -26.20
C ALA A 13 23.82 -15.78 -26.55
N ILE A 14 24.20 -15.38 -27.78
CA ILE A 14 23.98 -14.01 -28.27
C ILE A 14 22.49 -13.70 -28.37
N PHE A 15 21.67 -14.62 -28.86
CA PHE A 15 20.22 -14.42 -28.95
C PHE A 15 19.56 -14.29 -27.59
N ASP A 16 20.05 -15.00 -26.57
CA ASP A 16 19.56 -14.89 -25.19
C ASP A 16 19.77 -13.47 -24.59
N PHE A 17 20.81 -12.75 -25.03
CA PHE A 17 20.97 -11.31 -24.68
C PHE A 17 20.03 -10.40 -25.45
N TYR A 18 19.65 -10.78 -26.67
CA TYR A 18 18.77 -9.97 -27.50
C TYR A 18 17.29 -10.15 -27.14
N VAL A 19 16.90 -11.37 -26.77
CA VAL A 19 15.53 -11.67 -26.33
C VAL A 19 15.36 -11.29 -24.87
N VAL A 20 14.52 -10.31 -24.63
CA VAL A 20 14.23 -9.85 -23.27
C VAL A 20 13.63 -11.00 -22.46
N ARG A 21 14.25 -11.32 -21.34
CA ARG A 21 13.70 -12.29 -20.39
C ARG A 21 12.43 -11.70 -19.79
N TYR A 22 11.34 -12.41 -19.92
CA TYR A 22 10.04 -12.00 -19.38
C TYR A 22 10.07 -11.76 -17.85
N GLN A 23 10.97 -12.44 -17.14
CA GLN A 23 11.19 -12.26 -15.71
C GLN A 23 11.74 -10.88 -15.34
N ASP A 24 12.34 -10.18 -16.30
CA ASP A 24 12.90 -8.83 -16.13
C ASP A 24 11.85 -7.73 -16.43
N LEU A 25 10.63 -8.12 -16.84
CA LEU A 25 9.51 -7.20 -17.03
C LEU A 25 8.69 -7.19 -15.74
N ASP A 26 8.66 -6.05 -15.06
CA ASP A 26 7.75 -5.82 -13.94
C ASP A 26 6.31 -6.08 -14.41
N PHE A 27 5.58 -6.93 -13.67
CA PHE A 27 4.21 -7.33 -14.01
C PHE A 27 3.22 -6.15 -14.12
N GLY A 28 3.58 -4.96 -13.58
CA GLY A 28 2.79 -3.73 -13.69
C GLY A 28 2.95 -2.94 -14.99
N ASP A 29 4.00 -3.22 -15.80
CA ASP A 29 4.39 -2.38 -16.94
C ASP A 29 3.94 -2.96 -18.32
N LEU A 30 3.04 -3.95 -18.30
CA LEU A 30 2.58 -4.66 -19.50
C LEU A 30 1.64 -3.80 -20.39
N SER A 31 1.16 -2.66 -19.89
CA SER A 31 0.28 -1.76 -20.67
C SER A 31 1.02 -0.93 -21.73
N ASP A 32 2.37 -0.90 -21.72
CA ASP A 32 3.13 -0.12 -22.68
C ASP A 32 3.29 -0.85 -24.02
N ARG A 33 3.01 -0.16 -25.13
CA ARG A 33 3.25 -0.62 -26.50
C ARG A 33 4.70 -1.09 -26.75
N ASN A 34 5.64 -0.62 -25.95
CA ASN A 34 7.03 -1.05 -25.99
C ASN A 34 7.21 -2.48 -25.47
N THR A 35 6.36 -2.95 -24.57
CA THR A 35 6.41 -4.30 -24.00
C THR A 35 6.14 -5.36 -25.06
N LYS A 36 5.15 -5.16 -25.95
CA LYS A 36 4.92 -6.05 -27.11
C LYS A 36 6.17 -6.17 -27.96
N LYS A 37 6.78 -5.03 -28.34
CA LYS A 37 8.01 -5.02 -29.17
C LYS A 37 9.17 -5.74 -28.49
N LYS A 38 9.27 -5.64 -27.17
CA LYS A 38 10.31 -6.34 -26.39
C LYS A 38 10.06 -7.85 -26.38
N ILE A 39 8.84 -8.30 -26.11
CA ILE A 39 8.48 -9.73 -26.06
C ILE A 39 8.66 -10.39 -27.42
N GLU A 40 8.28 -9.71 -28.49
CA GLU A 40 8.38 -10.22 -29.87
C GLU A 40 9.70 -9.86 -30.57
N SER A 41 10.71 -9.35 -29.84
CA SER A 41 12.02 -8.99 -30.42
C SER A 41 12.70 -10.17 -31.15
N TRP A 42 12.46 -11.40 -30.70
CA TRP A 42 12.95 -12.61 -31.34
C TRP A 42 12.51 -12.76 -32.81
N GLN A 43 11.36 -12.17 -33.19
CA GLN A 43 10.89 -12.21 -34.59
C GLN A 43 11.92 -11.60 -35.56
N SER A 44 12.64 -10.57 -35.13
CA SER A 44 13.71 -9.98 -35.95
C SER A 44 14.82 -10.98 -36.25
N LEU A 45 15.13 -11.88 -35.33
CA LEU A 45 16.18 -12.91 -35.53
C LEU A 45 15.79 -13.95 -36.59
N VAL A 46 14.51 -14.33 -36.66
CA VAL A 46 14.04 -15.31 -37.64
C VAL A 46 13.96 -14.77 -39.07
N HIS A 47 14.07 -13.45 -39.23
CA HIS A 47 14.10 -12.80 -40.54
C HIS A 47 15.50 -12.55 -41.08
N VAL A 48 16.57 -12.82 -40.32
CA VAL A 48 17.95 -12.57 -40.76
C VAL A 48 18.38 -13.59 -41.83
N CYS A 49 18.35 -14.88 -41.52
CA CYS A 49 18.67 -15.93 -42.45
C CYS A 49 18.02 -17.26 -42.04
N ARG A 50 18.10 -18.28 -42.93
CA ARG A 50 17.51 -19.60 -42.66
C ARG A 50 18.10 -20.27 -41.44
N ARG A 51 19.44 -20.26 -41.28
CA ARG A 51 20.12 -20.85 -40.12
C ARG A 51 19.63 -20.23 -38.79
N TRP A 52 19.51 -18.91 -38.73
CA TRP A 52 19.01 -18.22 -37.53
C TRP A 52 17.57 -18.60 -37.22
N ARG A 53 16.73 -18.64 -38.25
CA ARG A 53 15.33 -19.09 -38.10
C ARG A 53 15.24 -20.49 -37.52
N ASP A 54 16.03 -21.44 -38.10
CA ASP A 54 16.02 -22.83 -37.67
C ASP A 54 16.54 -22.97 -36.22
N LEU A 55 17.56 -22.20 -35.81
CA LEU A 55 18.09 -22.16 -34.46
C LEU A 55 17.08 -21.56 -33.45
N VAL A 56 16.51 -20.41 -33.78
CA VAL A 56 15.55 -19.72 -32.87
C VAL A 56 14.32 -20.59 -32.66
N LEU A 57 13.69 -21.06 -33.75
CA LEU A 57 12.47 -21.87 -33.68
C LEU A 57 12.74 -23.30 -33.18
N GLY A 58 13.96 -23.80 -33.31
CA GLY A 58 14.40 -25.09 -32.76
C GLY A 58 14.71 -25.04 -31.26
N SER A 59 14.87 -23.85 -30.70
CA SER A 59 15.24 -23.65 -29.28
C SER A 59 14.24 -22.77 -28.50
N PRO A 60 12.93 -22.95 -28.64
CA PRO A 60 11.92 -22.03 -28.10
C PRO A 60 11.94 -21.94 -26.57
N ARG A 61 12.26 -23.04 -25.87
CA ARG A 61 12.35 -23.06 -24.40
C ARG A 61 13.59 -22.35 -23.89
N ARG A 62 14.75 -22.52 -24.58
CA ARG A 62 16.00 -21.85 -24.19
C ARG A 62 15.88 -20.33 -24.31
N LEU A 63 15.29 -19.87 -25.41
CA LEU A 63 15.08 -18.45 -25.69
C LEU A 63 13.78 -17.90 -25.09
N ASN A 64 13.02 -18.71 -24.36
CA ASN A 64 11.75 -18.31 -23.74
C ASN A 64 10.78 -17.62 -24.72
N LEU A 65 10.72 -18.14 -25.98
CA LEU A 65 9.89 -17.55 -27.03
C LEU A 65 8.41 -17.62 -26.67
N ARG A 66 7.70 -16.54 -26.94
CA ARG A 66 6.26 -16.40 -26.70
C ARG A 66 5.59 -15.62 -27.82
N LEU A 67 4.30 -15.84 -28.01
CA LEU A 67 3.45 -15.06 -28.91
C LEU A 67 2.57 -14.13 -28.09
N PHE A 68 2.55 -12.88 -28.47
CA PHE A 68 1.74 -11.86 -27.85
C PHE A 68 0.45 -11.64 -28.66
N CYS A 69 -0.69 -11.90 -28.04
CA CYS A 69 -2.01 -11.76 -28.63
C CYS A 69 -2.76 -10.59 -28.00
N ILE A 70 -3.29 -9.71 -28.83
CA ILE A 70 -4.15 -8.60 -28.41
C ILE A 70 -5.55 -8.79 -29.01
N PRO A 71 -6.62 -8.35 -28.29
CA PRO A 71 -8.01 -8.55 -28.72
C PRO A 71 -8.34 -7.95 -30.08
N GLU A 72 -7.69 -6.86 -30.47
CA GLU A 72 -7.96 -6.11 -31.71
C GLU A 72 -7.35 -6.74 -32.96
N THR A 73 -6.41 -7.68 -32.83
CA THR A 73 -5.77 -8.33 -33.96
C THR A 73 -6.31 -9.73 -34.18
N SER A 74 -6.48 -10.12 -35.47
CA SER A 74 -6.91 -11.48 -35.80
C SER A 74 -5.93 -12.51 -35.26
N ALA A 75 -6.33 -13.22 -34.23
CA ALA A 75 -5.53 -14.26 -33.59
C ALA A 75 -5.21 -15.40 -34.55
N ARG A 76 -6.16 -15.81 -35.41
CA ARG A 76 -6.00 -16.92 -36.37
C ARG A 76 -4.78 -16.73 -37.24
N ASN A 77 -4.59 -15.53 -37.80
CA ASN A 77 -3.44 -15.26 -38.67
C ASN A 77 -2.10 -15.44 -37.95
N SER A 78 -1.98 -14.98 -36.71
CA SER A 78 -0.74 -15.12 -35.93
C SER A 78 -0.48 -16.58 -35.53
N LEU A 79 -1.53 -17.31 -35.15
CA LEU A 79 -1.42 -18.71 -34.71
C LEU A 79 -1.11 -19.69 -35.84
N GLU A 80 -1.53 -19.38 -37.10
CA GLU A 80 -1.23 -20.19 -38.29
C GLU A 80 0.19 -19.98 -38.82
N ILE A 81 0.74 -18.77 -38.67
CA ILE A 81 2.08 -18.41 -39.19
C ILE A 81 3.20 -18.95 -38.29
N TRP A 82 3.01 -18.93 -36.98
CA TRP A 82 4.06 -19.24 -36.00
C TRP A 82 3.91 -20.67 -35.45
N PRO A 83 5.02 -21.32 -35.06
CA PRO A 83 4.95 -22.64 -34.43
C PRO A 83 4.18 -22.55 -33.08
N PRO A 84 3.83 -23.70 -32.45
CA PRO A 84 3.04 -23.76 -31.25
C PRO A 84 3.82 -23.23 -30.03
N LEU A 85 4.08 -21.91 -29.99
CA LEU A 85 4.71 -21.22 -28.87
C LEU A 85 3.71 -20.93 -27.76
N PRO A 86 4.17 -20.73 -26.49
CA PRO A 86 3.35 -20.24 -25.41
C PRO A 86 2.69 -18.88 -25.72
N LEU A 87 1.45 -18.70 -25.30
CA LEU A 87 0.63 -17.53 -25.60
C LEU A 87 0.53 -16.60 -24.40
N LEU A 88 0.73 -15.31 -24.65
CA LEU A 88 0.41 -14.20 -23.74
C LEU A 88 -0.75 -13.42 -24.32
N ILE A 89 -1.80 -13.21 -23.55
CA ILE A 89 -2.99 -12.47 -23.98
C ILE A 89 -3.11 -11.23 -23.11
N GLN A 90 -3.17 -10.06 -23.72
CA GLN A 90 -3.33 -8.80 -23.00
C GLN A 90 -4.14 -7.79 -23.80
N GLY A 91 -4.99 -7.03 -23.13
CA GLY A 91 -5.70 -5.89 -23.72
C GLY A 91 -7.13 -5.72 -23.23
N ASN A 92 -7.81 -4.76 -23.87
CA ASN A 92 -9.19 -4.43 -23.58
C ASN A 92 -10.13 -5.24 -24.46
N VAL A 93 -11.08 -5.95 -23.85
CA VAL A 93 -12.04 -6.79 -24.55
C VAL A 93 -13.39 -6.11 -24.58
N SER A 94 -13.80 -5.71 -25.77
CA SER A 94 -15.14 -5.18 -26.07
C SER A 94 -16.00 -6.25 -26.74
N GLU A 95 -17.29 -5.99 -26.92
CA GLU A 95 -18.20 -6.87 -27.67
C GLU A 95 -17.75 -7.12 -29.13
N SER A 96 -17.02 -6.17 -29.72
CA SER A 96 -16.49 -6.33 -31.09
C SER A 96 -15.22 -7.17 -31.19
N SER A 97 -14.46 -7.30 -30.10
CA SER A 97 -13.17 -8.02 -30.07
C SER A 97 -13.22 -9.35 -29.32
N VAL A 98 -14.30 -9.62 -28.60
CA VAL A 98 -14.43 -10.82 -27.76
C VAL A 98 -14.28 -12.14 -28.54
N ASP A 99 -14.77 -12.20 -29.77
CA ASP A 99 -14.69 -13.40 -30.61
C ASP A 99 -13.23 -13.74 -30.99
N ASN A 100 -12.35 -12.74 -31.13
CA ASN A 100 -10.93 -12.97 -31.33
C ASN A 100 -10.28 -13.61 -30.09
N VAL A 101 -10.64 -13.15 -28.90
CA VAL A 101 -10.11 -13.71 -27.64
C VAL A 101 -10.64 -15.12 -27.40
N ILE A 102 -11.92 -15.38 -27.70
CA ILE A 102 -12.50 -16.73 -27.61
C ILE A 102 -11.76 -17.70 -28.56
N ALA A 103 -11.43 -17.26 -29.78
CA ALA A 103 -10.64 -18.07 -30.70
C ALA A 103 -9.21 -18.38 -30.19
N ILE A 104 -8.60 -17.47 -29.42
CA ILE A 104 -7.31 -17.77 -28.75
C ILE A 104 -7.51 -18.81 -27.65
N PHE A 105 -8.62 -18.77 -26.91
CA PHE A 105 -8.91 -19.72 -25.83
C PHE A 105 -9.13 -21.16 -26.32
N GLU A 106 -9.39 -21.38 -27.61
CA GLU A 106 -9.37 -22.72 -28.23
C GLU A 106 -7.99 -23.41 -28.08
N HIS A 107 -6.92 -22.61 -27.84
CA HIS A 107 -5.54 -23.07 -27.60
C HIS A 107 -5.15 -22.97 -26.11
N SER A 108 -6.08 -23.26 -25.19
CA SER A 108 -5.90 -23.13 -23.75
C SER A 108 -4.69 -23.89 -23.18
N ASP A 109 -4.27 -24.98 -23.85
CA ASP A 109 -3.07 -25.77 -23.53
C ASP A 109 -1.73 -25.03 -23.72
N ARG A 110 -1.75 -23.89 -24.44
CA ARG A 110 -0.57 -23.06 -24.72
C ARG A 110 -0.58 -21.74 -23.98
N ILE A 111 -1.72 -21.36 -23.40
CA ILE A 111 -1.87 -20.05 -22.74
C ILE A 111 -1.18 -20.10 -21.39
N CYS A 112 -0.14 -19.27 -21.23
CA CYS A 112 0.60 -19.16 -19.99
C CYS A 112 0.30 -17.87 -19.20
N GLN A 113 -0.26 -16.85 -19.88
CA GLN A 113 -0.64 -15.58 -19.23
C GLN A 113 -1.87 -14.96 -19.87
N ILE A 114 -2.73 -14.43 -19.02
CA ILE A 114 -3.93 -13.66 -19.38
C ILE A 114 -3.95 -12.38 -18.53
N ASP A 115 -4.05 -11.23 -19.19
CA ASP A 115 -4.22 -9.92 -18.58
C ASP A 115 -5.26 -9.14 -19.39
N LEU A 116 -6.51 -9.20 -18.97
CA LEU A 116 -7.63 -8.67 -19.72
C LEU A 116 -8.48 -7.72 -18.87
N PHE A 117 -8.79 -6.60 -19.50
CA PHE A 117 -9.84 -5.69 -19.05
C PHE A 117 -11.08 -5.92 -19.92
N SER A 118 -12.20 -6.33 -19.32
CA SER A 118 -13.39 -6.77 -20.05
C SER A 118 -14.64 -6.00 -19.68
N GLN A 119 -15.49 -5.76 -20.68
CA GLN A 119 -16.84 -5.23 -20.53
C GLN A 119 -17.92 -6.29 -20.84
N THR A 120 -17.52 -7.56 -21.08
CA THR A 120 -18.45 -8.63 -21.48
C THR A 120 -18.25 -9.91 -20.68
N GLU A 121 -19.36 -10.52 -20.27
CA GLU A 121 -19.38 -11.80 -19.55
C GLU A 121 -19.15 -13.03 -20.47
N ARG A 122 -19.18 -12.86 -21.80
CA ARG A 122 -18.99 -13.96 -22.75
C ARG A 122 -17.67 -14.69 -22.57
N LEU A 123 -16.66 -14.00 -22.03
CA LEU A 123 -15.36 -14.60 -21.71
C LEU A 123 -15.47 -15.73 -20.66
N TRP A 124 -16.34 -15.58 -19.66
CA TRP A 124 -16.45 -16.60 -18.59
C TRP A 124 -16.89 -17.95 -19.09
N THR A 125 -17.77 -17.95 -20.11
CA THR A 125 -18.22 -19.19 -20.75
C THR A 125 -17.09 -19.87 -21.53
N ALA A 126 -16.24 -19.09 -22.22
CA ALA A 126 -15.11 -19.62 -22.95
C ALA A 126 -13.96 -20.10 -22.03
N MET A 127 -13.85 -19.50 -20.82
CA MET A 127 -12.81 -19.86 -19.84
C MET A 127 -13.19 -21.06 -18.96
N GLN A 128 -14.12 -21.89 -19.35
CA GLN A 128 -14.46 -23.12 -18.61
C GLN A 128 -13.58 -24.33 -19.00
N ALA A 129 -12.80 -24.22 -20.07
CA ALA A 129 -11.79 -25.22 -20.41
C ALA A 129 -10.60 -25.17 -19.42
N PRO A 130 -9.87 -26.29 -19.23
CA PRO A 130 -8.68 -26.28 -18.39
C PRO A 130 -7.52 -25.52 -19.06
N PHE A 131 -6.82 -24.67 -18.28
CA PHE A 131 -5.64 -23.92 -18.69
C PHE A 131 -4.40 -24.46 -17.95
N GLN A 132 -3.85 -25.56 -18.41
CA GLN A 132 -2.81 -26.31 -17.68
C GLN A 132 -1.47 -25.58 -17.58
N GLU A 133 -1.14 -24.72 -18.55
CA GLU A 133 0.10 -23.96 -18.58
C GLU A 133 -0.02 -22.55 -17.98
N LEU A 134 -1.21 -22.18 -17.50
CA LEU A 134 -1.49 -20.83 -17.00
C LEU A 134 -0.73 -20.56 -15.69
N VAL A 135 0.12 -19.52 -15.71
CA VAL A 135 0.93 -19.06 -14.58
C VAL A 135 0.43 -17.73 -14.02
N TYR A 136 -0.12 -16.89 -14.88
CA TYR A 136 -0.55 -15.53 -14.54
C TYR A 136 -1.95 -15.27 -15.10
N LEU A 137 -2.86 -14.84 -14.22
CA LEU A 137 -4.22 -14.44 -14.56
C LEU A 137 -4.56 -13.12 -13.89
N CYS A 138 -4.81 -12.09 -14.68
CA CYS A 138 -5.36 -10.82 -14.26
C CYS A 138 -6.61 -10.52 -15.08
N LEU A 139 -7.75 -10.40 -14.42
CA LEU A 139 -9.02 -10.06 -15.04
C LEU A 139 -9.64 -8.87 -14.29
N THR A 140 -9.90 -7.80 -15.03
CA THR A 140 -10.64 -6.64 -14.54
C THR A 140 -11.93 -6.50 -15.29
N PHE A 141 -13.04 -6.34 -14.59
CA PHE A 141 -14.32 -6.05 -15.21
C PHE A 141 -14.71 -4.60 -14.94
N GLU A 142 -15.04 -3.88 -16.02
CA GLU A 142 -15.62 -2.57 -15.90
C GLU A 142 -17.15 -2.70 -15.78
N ASN A 143 -17.65 -2.31 -14.62
CA ASN A 143 -19.10 -2.30 -14.37
C ASN A 143 -19.75 -1.18 -15.21
N SER A 144 -19.93 -1.45 -16.50
CA SER A 144 -20.79 -0.63 -17.33
C SER A 144 -22.25 -0.95 -16.98
N SER A 145 -23.06 0.03 -16.77
CA SER A 145 -24.50 0.20 -16.44
C SER A 145 -25.51 -0.93 -16.74
N TYR A 146 -25.13 -2.13 -17.07
CA TYR A 146 -26.00 -3.19 -17.63
C TYR A 146 -26.46 -4.28 -16.65
N GLY A 147 -26.24 -4.10 -15.35
CA GLY A 147 -26.76 -5.03 -14.34
C GLY A 147 -25.68 -5.76 -13.51
N PRO A 148 -26.09 -6.54 -12.51
CA PRO A 148 -25.16 -7.27 -11.67
C PRO A 148 -24.47 -8.37 -12.47
N LEU A 149 -23.13 -8.43 -12.36
CA LEU A 149 -22.32 -9.53 -12.90
C LEU A 149 -22.75 -10.90 -12.34
N GLY A 150 -22.81 -11.88 -13.22
CA GLY A 150 -22.92 -13.28 -12.80
C GLY A 150 -21.68 -13.76 -12.06
N VAL A 151 -21.89 -14.59 -11.03
CA VAL A 151 -20.80 -15.24 -10.28
C VAL A 151 -20.04 -16.18 -11.22
N LEU A 152 -18.70 -16.19 -11.15
CA LEU A 152 -17.87 -17.11 -11.90
C LEU A 152 -18.29 -18.56 -11.64
N PRO A 153 -18.42 -19.40 -12.69
CA PRO A 153 -18.83 -20.79 -12.51
C PRO A 153 -17.75 -21.63 -11.82
N ASP A 154 -18.14 -22.68 -11.13
CA ASP A 154 -17.22 -23.65 -10.51
C ASP A 154 -16.29 -24.33 -11.54
N SER A 155 -16.68 -24.37 -12.80
CA SER A 155 -15.88 -24.87 -13.94
C SER A 155 -14.90 -23.85 -14.51
N PHE A 156 -14.84 -22.64 -13.93
CA PHE A 156 -13.88 -21.62 -14.37
C PHE A 156 -12.44 -22.18 -14.38
N LEU A 157 -11.71 -22.02 -15.49
CA LEU A 157 -10.42 -22.65 -15.78
C LEU A 157 -10.42 -24.19 -15.63
N GLY A 158 -11.54 -24.83 -15.93
CA GLY A 158 -11.73 -26.27 -15.70
C GLY A 158 -11.81 -26.66 -14.22
N GLY A 159 -12.00 -25.69 -13.31
CA GLY A 159 -11.99 -25.88 -11.87
C GLY A 159 -10.60 -26.14 -11.29
N SER A 160 -9.52 -26.02 -12.08
CA SER A 160 -8.14 -26.30 -11.64
C SER A 160 -7.11 -25.52 -12.45
N ALA A 161 -6.17 -24.88 -11.75
CA ALA A 161 -5.02 -24.20 -12.37
C ALA A 161 -3.73 -24.49 -11.55
N PRO A 162 -3.15 -25.68 -11.65
CA PRO A 162 -2.09 -26.14 -10.74
C PRO A 162 -0.76 -25.36 -10.88
N ARG A 163 -0.54 -24.69 -12.01
CA ARG A 163 0.65 -23.86 -12.26
C ARG A 163 0.47 -22.38 -11.94
N LEU A 164 -0.75 -21.97 -11.55
CA LEU A 164 -1.07 -20.57 -11.32
C LEU A 164 -0.27 -20.03 -10.12
N ARG A 165 0.46 -18.96 -10.36
CA ARG A 165 1.27 -18.24 -9.37
C ARG A 165 0.73 -16.86 -9.04
N TYR A 166 0.02 -16.24 -9.97
CA TYR A 166 -0.56 -14.92 -9.84
C TYR A 166 -2.04 -14.97 -10.25
N LEU A 167 -2.93 -14.57 -9.36
CA LEU A 167 -4.36 -14.43 -9.62
C LEU A 167 -4.82 -13.05 -9.15
N ALA A 168 -5.32 -12.25 -10.07
CA ALA A 168 -5.98 -10.98 -9.79
C ALA A 168 -7.37 -10.96 -10.43
N LEU A 169 -8.40 -10.73 -9.62
CA LEU A 169 -9.78 -10.53 -10.07
C LEU A 169 -10.27 -9.21 -9.51
N THR A 170 -10.63 -8.26 -10.38
CA THR A 170 -11.13 -6.95 -9.99
C THR A 170 -12.57 -6.79 -10.45
N SER A 171 -13.47 -6.47 -9.51
CA SER A 171 -14.91 -6.30 -9.73
C SER A 171 -15.61 -7.54 -10.29
N ILE A 172 -15.05 -8.72 -10.07
CA ILE A 172 -15.57 -10.00 -10.56
C ILE A 172 -16.05 -10.83 -9.36
N PRO A 173 -17.33 -11.22 -9.28
CA PRO A 173 -17.83 -12.06 -8.19
C PRO A 173 -17.26 -13.47 -8.28
N PHE A 174 -16.66 -13.93 -7.20
CA PHE A 174 -16.05 -15.23 -7.09
C PHE A 174 -16.98 -16.16 -6.28
N PRO A 175 -17.07 -17.47 -6.55
CA PRO A 175 -17.94 -18.36 -5.79
C PRO A 175 -17.47 -18.52 -4.35
N GLY A 176 -18.40 -18.78 -3.42
CA GLY A 176 -18.15 -18.82 -1.98
C GLY A 176 -17.14 -19.87 -1.50
N LEU A 177 -16.88 -20.93 -2.27
CA LEU A 177 -15.78 -21.89 -2.04
C LEU A 177 -15.23 -22.35 -3.39
N PRO A 178 -14.33 -21.59 -4.01
CA PRO A 178 -13.89 -21.85 -5.37
C PRO A 178 -12.92 -23.04 -5.42
N LYS A 179 -13.29 -24.07 -6.21
CA LYS A 179 -12.42 -25.23 -6.47
C LYS A 179 -11.07 -24.84 -7.01
N LEU A 180 -11.02 -23.76 -7.81
CA LEU A 180 -9.80 -23.20 -8.36
C LEU A 180 -8.76 -22.88 -7.27
N LEU A 181 -9.15 -22.18 -6.20
CA LEU A 181 -8.23 -21.83 -5.11
C LEU A 181 -7.76 -23.06 -4.33
N LEU A 182 -8.62 -24.08 -4.17
CA LEU A 182 -8.23 -25.32 -3.52
C LEU A 182 -7.20 -26.12 -4.31
N SER A 183 -7.11 -25.92 -5.63
CA SER A 183 -6.17 -26.61 -6.52
C SER A 183 -4.90 -25.81 -6.83
N ALA A 184 -4.90 -24.49 -6.62
CA ALA A 184 -3.80 -23.57 -6.99
C ALA A 184 -2.71 -23.51 -5.90
N THR A 185 -2.17 -24.65 -5.48
CA THR A 185 -1.23 -24.76 -4.34
C THR A 185 0.08 -23.99 -4.51
N HIS A 186 0.45 -23.61 -5.76
CA HIS A 186 1.64 -22.83 -6.09
C HIS A 186 1.38 -21.32 -6.19
N LEU A 187 0.17 -20.87 -5.81
CA LEU A 187 -0.21 -19.46 -5.87
C LEU A 187 0.67 -18.64 -4.91
N VAL A 188 1.29 -17.60 -5.45
CA VAL A 188 2.18 -16.66 -4.73
C VAL A 188 1.44 -15.36 -4.44
N HIS A 189 0.67 -14.87 -5.39
CA HIS A 189 -0.05 -13.62 -5.28
C HIS A 189 -1.55 -13.83 -5.52
N LEU A 190 -2.38 -13.41 -4.58
CA LEU A 190 -3.84 -13.43 -4.68
C LEU A 190 -4.40 -12.03 -4.44
N TYR A 191 -5.03 -11.47 -5.48
CA TYR A 191 -5.71 -10.18 -5.44
C TYR A 191 -7.19 -10.37 -5.78
N LEU A 192 -8.06 -10.16 -4.82
CA LEU A 192 -9.50 -10.10 -4.99
C LEU A 192 -9.95 -8.69 -4.63
N VAL A 193 -10.13 -7.84 -5.65
CA VAL A 193 -10.30 -6.40 -5.50
C VAL A 193 -11.71 -5.99 -5.93
N ASN A 194 -12.33 -5.08 -5.17
CA ASN A 194 -13.69 -4.60 -5.41
C ASN A 194 -14.69 -5.76 -5.53
N ILE A 195 -14.63 -6.72 -4.61
CA ILE A 195 -15.51 -7.89 -4.58
C ILE A 195 -16.95 -7.42 -4.40
N PRO A 196 -17.86 -7.67 -5.37
CA PRO A 196 -19.26 -7.31 -5.23
C PRO A 196 -20.00 -8.25 -4.25
N HIS A 197 -21.18 -7.86 -3.79
CA HIS A 197 -21.97 -8.66 -2.82
C HIS A 197 -22.24 -10.09 -3.28
N SER A 198 -22.45 -10.31 -4.58
CA SER A 198 -22.68 -11.63 -5.16
C SER A 198 -21.46 -12.56 -5.07
N GLY A 199 -20.27 -12.00 -4.87
CA GLY A 199 -19.01 -12.74 -4.70
C GLY A 199 -18.55 -12.87 -3.25
N TYR A 200 -19.45 -12.64 -2.27
CA TYR A 200 -19.10 -12.76 -0.86
C TYR A 200 -18.65 -14.20 -0.51
N MET A 201 -17.46 -14.29 0.04
CA MET A 201 -16.91 -15.52 0.61
C MET A 201 -16.79 -15.35 2.12
N SER A 202 -17.31 -16.29 2.91
CA SER A 202 -17.19 -16.21 4.36
C SER A 202 -15.73 -16.30 4.84
N PRO A 203 -15.37 -15.73 6.00
CA PRO A 203 -14.03 -15.84 6.56
C PRO A 203 -13.57 -17.29 6.75
N GLU A 204 -14.50 -18.20 7.07
CA GLU A 204 -14.24 -19.64 7.21
C GLU A 204 -13.88 -20.28 5.86
N ALA A 205 -14.65 -19.97 4.80
CA ALA A 205 -14.35 -20.45 3.45
C ALA A 205 -13.02 -19.89 2.94
N MET A 206 -12.76 -18.61 3.18
CA MET A 206 -11.47 -17.97 2.85
C MET A 206 -10.32 -18.67 3.58
N THR A 207 -10.44 -18.91 4.88
CA THR A 207 -9.40 -19.60 5.66
C THR A 207 -9.15 -21.01 5.13
N THR A 208 -10.20 -21.71 4.72
CA THR A 208 -10.08 -23.04 4.11
C THR A 208 -9.26 -23.00 2.83
N CYS A 209 -9.52 -22.03 1.94
CA CYS A 209 -8.72 -21.81 0.74
C CYS A 209 -7.27 -21.44 1.09
N LEU A 210 -7.06 -20.48 1.98
CA LEU A 210 -5.73 -20.02 2.37
C LEU A 210 -4.87 -21.13 2.97
N SER A 211 -5.47 -22.08 3.69
CA SER A 211 -4.74 -23.22 4.26
C SER A 211 -4.09 -24.12 3.21
N MET A 212 -4.59 -24.11 1.97
CA MET A 212 -4.04 -24.86 0.83
C MET A 212 -2.94 -24.08 0.09
N LEU A 213 -2.90 -22.77 0.26
CA LEU A 213 -2.01 -21.86 -0.47
C LEU A 213 -0.69 -21.63 0.29
N THR A 214 0.08 -22.69 0.46
CA THR A 214 1.31 -22.67 1.28
C THR A 214 2.42 -21.74 0.76
N SER A 215 2.40 -21.38 -0.52
CA SER A 215 3.36 -20.49 -1.18
C SER A 215 2.90 -19.04 -1.25
N LEU A 216 1.74 -18.70 -0.67
CA LEU A 216 1.14 -17.37 -0.78
C LEU A 216 1.96 -16.32 -0.03
N GLU A 217 2.52 -15.36 -0.77
CA GLU A 217 3.32 -14.25 -0.24
C GLU A 217 2.52 -12.95 -0.09
N ILE A 218 1.57 -12.70 -1.02
CA ILE A 218 0.74 -11.50 -1.03
C ILE A 218 -0.74 -11.89 -1.09
N LEU A 219 -1.50 -11.39 -0.14
CA LEU A 219 -2.96 -11.48 -0.10
C LEU A 219 -3.56 -10.08 -0.08
N GLN A 220 -4.40 -9.78 -1.09
CA GLN A 220 -5.25 -8.60 -1.12
C GLN A 220 -6.70 -9.02 -1.25
N LEU A 221 -7.52 -8.61 -0.29
CA LEU A 221 -8.94 -8.92 -0.20
C LEU A 221 -9.71 -7.63 0.03
N GLU A 222 -10.38 -7.13 -1.00
CA GLU A 222 -11.09 -5.86 -0.94
C GLU A 222 -12.53 -6.01 -1.39
N PHE A 223 -13.46 -5.70 -0.51
CA PHE A 223 -14.88 -5.63 -0.84
C PHE A 223 -15.24 -4.27 -1.45
N GLU A 224 -16.22 -4.26 -2.36
CA GLU A 224 -16.69 -3.04 -3.03
C GLU A 224 -17.40 -2.10 -2.04
N SER A 225 -18.19 -2.65 -1.14
CA SER A 225 -19.03 -1.91 -0.19
C SER A 225 -19.16 -2.66 1.15
N PRO A 226 -19.64 -2.00 2.20
CA PRO A 226 -19.90 -2.65 3.49
C PRO A 226 -20.85 -3.84 3.29
N GLN A 227 -20.44 -4.99 3.80
CA GLN A 227 -21.26 -6.20 3.73
C GLN A 227 -21.73 -6.54 5.13
N SER A 228 -23.04 -6.50 5.36
CA SER A 228 -23.60 -7.07 6.56
C SER A 228 -23.42 -8.59 6.50
N SER A 229 -22.76 -9.17 7.51
CA SER A 229 -22.70 -10.61 7.67
C SER A 229 -24.14 -11.14 7.77
N PRO A 230 -24.57 -12.08 6.91
CA PRO A 230 -25.92 -12.60 6.97
C PRO A 230 -26.25 -13.34 8.27
N ASP A 231 -25.27 -13.69 9.10
CA ASP A 231 -25.42 -14.51 10.29
C ASP A 231 -24.64 -13.96 11.51
N GLN A 232 -24.99 -12.77 12.00
CA GLN A 232 -24.46 -12.29 13.30
C GLN A 232 -24.81 -13.23 14.48
N GLU A 233 -25.92 -13.98 14.39
CA GLU A 233 -26.36 -14.85 15.46
C GLU A 233 -25.55 -16.16 15.59
N ASN A 234 -24.77 -16.54 14.59
CA ASN A 234 -24.00 -17.79 14.55
C ASN A 234 -22.47 -17.58 14.58
N ARG A 235 -21.96 -16.56 15.27
CA ARG A 235 -20.50 -16.44 15.47
C ARG A 235 -19.98 -17.69 16.20
N ARG A 236 -19.46 -18.65 15.43
CA ARG A 236 -18.79 -19.83 15.99
C ARG A 236 -17.52 -19.37 16.69
N SER A 237 -17.25 -19.92 17.86
CA SER A 237 -15.97 -19.72 18.53
C SER A 237 -14.82 -19.98 17.55
N PRO A 238 -13.74 -19.17 17.58
CA PRO A 238 -12.60 -19.39 16.71
C PRO A 238 -12.10 -20.84 16.84
N PRO A 239 -11.64 -21.46 15.74
CA PRO A 239 -11.17 -22.82 15.78
C PRO A 239 -9.97 -22.94 16.73
N PRO A 240 -9.81 -24.07 17.44
CA PRO A 240 -8.69 -24.29 18.36
C PRO A 240 -7.33 -24.32 17.64
N ILE A 241 -7.34 -24.60 16.32
CA ILE A 241 -6.11 -24.67 15.49
C ILE A 241 -6.25 -23.62 14.38
N ARG A 242 -5.23 -22.76 14.26
CA ARG A 242 -5.13 -21.74 13.22
C ARG A 242 -4.37 -22.28 12.01
N SER A 243 -4.73 -21.79 10.82
CA SER A 243 -3.98 -22.06 9.59
C SER A 243 -2.72 -21.18 9.56
N ILE A 244 -1.55 -21.80 9.38
CA ILE A 244 -0.28 -21.08 9.37
C ILE A 244 0.10 -20.77 7.92
N LEU A 245 0.19 -19.47 7.60
CA LEU A 245 0.58 -18.97 6.28
C LEU A 245 2.08 -18.60 6.32
N HIS A 246 2.91 -19.63 6.13
CA HIS A 246 4.37 -19.52 6.32
C HIS A 246 5.06 -18.55 5.36
N ALA A 247 4.55 -18.37 4.15
CA ALA A 247 5.15 -17.52 3.12
C ALA A 247 4.60 -16.09 3.13
N LEU A 248 3.45 -15.83 3.77
CA LEU A 248 2.74 -14.55 3.70
C LEU A 248 3.58 -13.41 4.29
N THR A 249 3.90 -12.42 3.45
CA THR A 249 4.66 -11.22 3.81
C THR A 249 3.81 -9.95 3.76
N SER A 250 2.75 -9.93 2.92
CA SER A 250 1.89 -8.77 2.74
C SER A 250 0.41 -9.15 2.80
N LEU A 251 -0.36 -8.45 3.63
CA LEU A 251 -1.81 -8.58 3.76
C LEU A 251 -2.46 -7.21 3.56
N SER A 252 -3.30 -7.09 2.55
CA SER A 252 -4.18 -5.93 2.33
C SER A 252 -5.64 -6.35 2.46
N PHE A 253 -6.41 -5.59 3.24
CA PHE A 253 -7.83 -5.84 3.46
C PHE A 253 -8.63 -4.55 3.32
N LYS A 254 -9.79 -4.61 2.64
CA LYS A 254 -10.79 -3.55 2.66
C LYS A 254 -12.17 -4.16 2.87
N GLY A 255 -12.83 -3.78 3.96
CA GLY A 255 -14.12 -4.39 4.31
C GLY A 255 -14.64 -3.91 5.66
N VAL A 256 -15.52 -4.73 6.26
CA VAL A 256 -16.04 -4.51 7.60
C VAL A 256 -15.12 -5.16 8.64
N ASN A 257 -15.08 -4.58 9.85
CA ASN A 257 -14.20 -5.05 10.93
C ASN A 257 -14.50 -6.50 11.34
N GLU A 258 -15.78 -6.90 11.41
CA GLU A 258 -16.21 -8.24 11.81
C GLU A 258 -15.63 -9.32 10.91
N TYR A 259 -15.57 -9.06 9.59
CA TYR A 259 -14.97 -10.00 8.65
C TYR A 259 -13.47 -10.20 8.95
N LEU A 260 -12.74 -9.07 9.12
CA LEU A 260 -11.32 -9.13 9.41
C LEU A 260 -11.04 -9.82 10.74
N GLU A 261 -11.79 -9.48 11.79
CA GLU A 261 -11.69 -10.09 13.12
C GLU A 261 -11.82 -11.62 13.06
N ASP A 262 -12.85 -12.11 12.35
CA ASP A 262 -13.04 -13.55 12.20
C ASP A 262 -11.91 -14.19 11.35
N LEU A 263 -11.48 -13.55 10.26
CA LEU A 263 -10.38 -14.03 9.42
C LEU A 263 -9.05 -14.12 10.22
N VAL A 264 -8.64 -13.04 10.90
CA VAL A 264 -7.36 -13.02 11.63
C VAL A 264 -7.36 -13.88 12.88
N SER A 265 -8.55 -14.21 13.42
CA SER A 265 -8.68 -15.17 14.52
C SER A 265 -8.30 -16.60 14.11
N ARG A 266 -8.42 -16.92 12.80
CA ARG A 266 -8.25 -18.25 12.22
C ARG A 266 -6.90 -18.49 11.55
N ILE A 267 -6.09 -17.44 11.37
CA ILE A 267 -4.79 -17.51 10.68
C ILE A 267 -3.63 -17.04 11.57
N ASP A 268 -2.46 -17.59 11.29
CA ASP A 268 -1.17 -17.08 11.77
C ASP A 268 -0.23 -16.82 10.58
N ALA A 269 0.47 -15.69 10.57
CA ALA A 269 1.36 -15.29 9.48
C ALA A 269 2.71 -14.80 10.05
N PRO A 270 3.61 -15.72 10.41
CA PRO A 270 4.84 -15.37 11.16
C PRO A 270 5.84 -14.51 10.38
N ARG A 271 5.75 -14.49 9.04
CA ARG A 271 6.63 -13.69 8.18
C ARG A 271 6.02 -12.37 7.72
N LEU A 272 4.75 -12.11 8.10
CA LEU A 272 4.06 -10.89 7.71
C LEU A 272 4.80 -9.66 8.25
N ASP A 273 5.18 -8.75 7.35
CA ASP A 273 5.82 -7.49 7.68
C ASP A 273 5.06 -6.27 7.15
N ARG A 274 4.11 -6.48 6.23
CA ARG A 274 3.25 -5.42 5.72
C ARG A 274 1.78 -5.77 5.93
N MET A 275 1.05 -4.91 6.62
CA MET A 275 -0.38 -5.04 6.82
C MET A 275 -1.08 -3.72 6.54
N SER A 276 -2.01 -3.70 5.59
CA SER A 276 -2.86 -2.54 5.29
C SER A 276 -4.32 -2.94 5.44
N THR A 277 -5.08 -2.21 6.26
CA THR A 277 -6.50 -2.45 6.45
C THR A 277 -7.28 -1.18 6.17
N THR A 278 -8.37 -1.28 5.43
CA THR A 278 -9.27 -0.17 5.12
C THR A 278 -10.67 -0.54 5.57
N PHE A 279 -11.22 0.22 6.50
CA PHE A 279 -12.58 0.04 6.98
C PHE A 279 -13.53 1.04 6.33
N PHE A 280 -14.74 0.57 6.04
CA PHE A 280 -15.83 1.46 5.68
C PHE A 280 -16.29 2.24 6.91
N ASN A 281 -16.85 3.44 6.69
CA ASN A 281 -17.45 4.24 7.76
C ASN A 281 -18.58 3.42 8.45
N ASP A 282 -18.82 3.61 9.74
CA ASP A 282 -19.75 2.86 10.61
C ASP A 282 -19.11 1.72 11.40
N ILE A 283 -18.18 2.07 12.30
CA ILE A 283 -17.43 1.02 12.95
C ILE A 283 -17.47 1.19 14.47
N ASP A 284 -17.92 0.16 15.11
CA ASP A 284 -17.54 -0.14 16.48
C ASP A 284 -16.11 -0.72 16.42
N PHE A 285 -15.12 0.09 16.84
CA PHE A 285 -13.70 -0.26 16.76
C PHE A 285 -13.22 -1.25 17.82
N ASP A 286 -14.09 -2.12 18.32
CA ASP A 286 -13.63 -3.22 19.14
C ASP A 286 -13.06 -4.33 18.25
N THR A 287 -11.72 -4.30 18.04
CA THR A 287 -10.99 -5.27 17.21
C THR A 287 -9.96 -6.07 18.02
N PRO A 288 -10.38 -6.87 19.01
CA PRO A 288 -9.48 -7.59 19.89
C PRO A 288 -8.67 -8.68 19.17
N GLU A 289 -9.23 -9.35 18.16
CA GLU A 289 -8.52 -10.40 17.42
C GLU A 289 -7.45 -9.81 16.48
N LEU A 290 -7.72 -8.66 15.86
CA LEU A 290 -6.71 -7.92 15.09
C LEU A 290 -5.54 -7.53 15.99
N ASN A 291 -5.81 -6.99 17.16
CA ASN A 291 -4.77 -6.64 18.12
C ASN A 291 -3.97 -7.90 18.56
N ARG A 292 -4.64 -9.02 18.83
CA ARG A 292 -3.96 -10.30 19.14
C ARG A 292 -3.13 -10.79 17.97
N PHE A 293 -3.65 -10.69 16.72
CA PHE A 293 -2.94 -11.06 15.51
C PHE A 293 -1.67 -10.25 15.32
N ILE A 294 -1.74 -8.93 15.42
CA ILE A 294 -0.58 -8.04 15.35
C ILE A 294 0.43 -8.40 16.45
N ASN A 295 -0.05 -8.59 17.69
CA ASN A 295 0.82 -8.90 18.82
C ASN A 295 1.53 -10.26 18.71
N ARG A 296 0.97 -11.27 18.05
CA ARG A 296 1.62 -12.57 17.83
C ARG A 296 2.48 -12.62 16.57
N THR A 297 2.45 -11.54 15.73
CA THR A 297 3.25 -11.44 14.52
C THR A 297 4.53 -10.63 14.79
N PRO A 298 5.72 -11.28 14.87
CA PRO A 298 6.91 -10.63 15.42
C PRO A 298 7.36 -9.37 14.68
N LYS A 299 7.29 -9.40 13.34
CA LYS A 299 7.75 -8.29 12.51
C LYS A 299 6.88 -7.04 12.60
N LEU A 300 5.58 -7.20 12.90
CA LEU A 300 4.66 -6.08 13.05
C LEU A 300 4.82 -5.32 14.37
N ARG A 301 5.72 -5.75 15.26
CA ARG A 301 5.99 -5.08 16.56
C ARG A 301 7.16 -4.12 16.54
N ALA A 302 7.97 -4.12 15.50
CA ALA A 302 9.28 -3.45 15.49
C ALA A 302 9.20 -2.00 14.99
N TYR A 303 8.10 -1.29 15.26
CA TYR A 303 7.90 0.08 14.82
C TYR A 303 8.11 1.07 15.96
N ASP A 304 8.67 2.24 15.63
CA ASP A 304 8.92 3.35 16.56
C ASP A 304 8.30 4.67 16.12
N VAL A 305 7.72 4.70 14.92
CA VAL A 305 7.09 5.88 14.31
C VAL A 305 5.62 5.63 14.07
N ALA A 306 4.77 6.53 14.55
CA ALA A 306 3.36 6.62 14.19
C ALA A 306 3.10 7.86 13.32
N CYS A 307 2.34 7.69 12.25
CA CYS A 307 1.87 8.78 11.41
C CYS A 307 0.34 8.80 11.40
N LEU A 308 -0.27 9.90 11.81
CA LEU A 308 -1.69 10.17 11.66
C LEU A 308 -1.86 11.07 10.44
N ILE A 309 -2.54 10.56 9.41
CA ILE A 309 -2.64 11.23 8.12
C ILE A 309 -4.10 11.46 7.80
N PHE A 310 -4.46 12.72 7.66
CA PHE A 310 -5.82 13.15 7.32
C PHE A 310 -5.91 13.48 5.83
N ARG A 311 -6.99 13.02 5.19
CA ARG A 311 -7.31 13.28 3.80
C ARG A 311 -8.79 13.63 3.65
N SER A 312 -9.19 14.18 2.50
CA SER A 312 -10.58 14.60 2.25
C SER A 312 -11.63 13.50 2.45
N HIS A 313 -11.29 12.24 2.19
CA HIS A 313 -12.25 11.11 2.19
C HIS A 313 -11.82 9.95 3.07
N GLU A 314 -10.69 10.06 3.73
CA GLU A 314 -10.16 9.01 4.59
C GLU A 314 -9.22 9.57 5.65
N VAL A 315 -9.08 8.82 6.72
CA VAL A 315 -8.05 9.07 7.72
C VAL A 315 -7.30 7.76 7.99
N LEU A 316 -6.02 7.86 8.31
CA LEU A 316 -5.23 6.66 8.55
C LEU A 316 -4.19 6.81 9.66
N VAL A 317 -3.95 5.70 10.35
CA VAL A 317 -2.79 5.48 11.22
C VAL A 317 -1.81 4.60 10.48
N ARG A 318 -0.56 5.02 10.37
CA ARG A 318 0.53 4.21 9.83
C ARG A 318 1.62 4.05 10.87
N LEU A 319 2.00 2.81 11.15
CA LEU A 319 3.10 2.45 12.03
C LEU A 319 4.25 1.91 11.17
N GLN A 320 5.45 2.43 11.37
CA GLN A 320 6.63 2.10 10.55
C GLN A 320 7.94 2.35 11.33
N SER A 321 9.06 1.84 10.84
CA SER A 321 10.38 2.06 11.46
C SER A 321 11.04 3.36 11.01
N HIS A 322 10.61 3.93 9.87
CA HIS A 322 11.12 5.19 9.32
C HIS A 322 9.96 6.08 8.90
N PRO A 323 10.10 7.41 8.99
CA PRO A 323 9.03 8.34 8.61
C PRO A 323 8.71 8.35 7.10
N GLU A 324 9.55 7.76 6.28
CA GLU A 324 9.39 7.66 4.84
C GLU A 324 8.62 6.40 4.44
N PRO A 325 7.77 6.47 3.38
CA PRO A 325 7.19 5.28 2.80
C PRO A 325 8.31 4.43 2.19
N SER A 326 8.81 3.47 2.94
CA SER A 326 9.76 2.48 2.45
C SER A 326 9.00 1.21 2.04
N ASP A 327 9.58 0.43 1.12
CA ASP A 327 9.08 -0.91 0.82
C ASP A 327 9.22 -1.88 2.00
N HIS A 328 9.78 -1.41 3.10
CA HIS A 328 9.96 -2.16 4.34
C HIS A 328 8.69 -2.09 5.20
N GLY A 329 8.53 -3.08 6.03
CA GLY A 329 7.35 -3.40 6.82
C GLY A 329 6.58 -2.22 7.41
N MET A 330 5.25 -2.29 7.32
CA MET A 330 4.35 -1.29 7.91
C MET A 330 3.04 -1.92 8.38
N VAL A 331 2.42 -1.29 9.36
CA VAL A 331 1.01 -1.49 9.69
C VAL A 331 0.25 -0.21 9.36
N GLU A 332 -0.76 -0.32 8.53
CA GLU A 332 -1.61 0.81 8.15
C GLU A 332 -3.09 0.46 8.39
N VAL A 333 -3.79 1.33 9.10
CA VAL A 333 -5.24 1.23 9.31
C VAL A 333 -5.88 2.51 8.79
N LYS A 334 -6.75 2.36 7.79
CA LYS A 334 -7.50 3.42 7.13
C LYS A 334 -8.98 3.34 7.47
N ILE A 335 -9.61 4.49 7.57
CA ILE A 335 -11.07 4.63 7.68
C ILE A 335 -11.54 5.53 6.54
N LEU A 336 -12.50 5.05 5.77
CA LEU A 336 -13.16 5.85 4.75
C LEU A 336 -14.20 6.74 5.41
N CYS A 337 -13.92 8.02 5.53
CA CYS A 337 -14.78 9.01 6.18
C CYS A 337 -14.61 10.38 5.53
N GLN A 338 -15.72 10.99 5.12
CA GLN A 338 -15.71 12.31 4.46
C GLN A 338 -15.79 13.50 5.43
N VAL A 339 -16.19 13.24 6.68
CA VAL A 339 -16.40 14.30 7.69
C VAL A 339 -15.16 14.36 8.60
N PRO A 340 -14.41 15.49 8.63
CA PRO A 340 -13.18 15.60 9.42
C PRO A 340 -13.36 15.33 10.93
N ASP A 341 -14.44 15.79 11.54
CA ASP A 341 -14.70 15.56 12.96
C ASP A 341 -14.87 14.06 13.27
N TRP A 342 -15.54 13.33 12.39
CA TRP A 342 -15.64 11.87 12.51
C TRP A 342 -14.30 11.16 12.24
N GLN A 343 -13.45 11.76 11.40
CA GLN A 343 -12.08 11.26 11.22
C GLN A 343 -11.31 11.29 12.54
N LEU A 344 -11.43 12.39 13.29
CA LEU A 344 -10.74 12.59 14.56
C LEU A 344 -11.20 11.57 15.62
N SER A 345 -12.51 11.48 15.85
CA SER A 345 -13.07 10.55 16.82
C SER A 345 -12.80 9.08 16.46
N SER A 346 -12.86 8.74 15.19
CA SER A 346 -12.52 7.40 14.69
C SER A 346 -11.05 7.05 14.93
N LEU A 347 -10.12 7.98 14.68
CA LEU A 347 -8.70 7.77 14.98
C LEU A 347 -8.45 7.58 16.49
N ALA A 348 -9.08 8.41 17.32
CA ALA A 348 -8.95 8.30 18.78
C ALA A 348 -9.39 6.90 19.25
N GLN A 349 -10.50 6.39 18.75
CA GLN A 349 -10.97 5.04 19.05
C GLN A 349 -10.00 3.96 18.61
N ILE A 350 -9.51 4.01 17.35
CA ILE A 350 -8.53 3.03 16.84
C ILE A 350 -7.27 3.04 17.70
N CYS A 351 -6.73 4.20 17.99
CA CYS A 351 -5.51 4.31 18.77
C CYS A 351 -5.70 3.80 20.20
N THR A 352 -6.88 3.99 20.78
CA THR A 352 -7.19 3.56 22.16
C THR A 352 -7.48 2.07 22.26
N PHE A 353 -8.30 1.51 21.36
CA PHE A 353 -8.83 0.16 21.52
C PHE A 353 -8.16 -0.87 20.61
N SER A 354 -7.80 -0.50 19.37
CA SER A 354 -7.38 -1.46 18.34
C SER A 354 -5.88 -1.56 18.17
N LEU A 355 -5.11 -0.50 18.36
CA LEU A 355 -3.68 -0.47 18.09
C LEU A 355 -2.85 -0.21 19.35
N ARG A 356 -2.80 -1.17 20.26
CA ARG A 356 -1.96 -1.05 21.48
C ARG A 356 -0.48 -0.80 21.18
N LEU A 357 -0.02 -1.02 19.96
CA LEU A 357 1.34 -0.68 19.52
C LEU A 357 1.64 0.82 19.61
N VAL A 358 0.64 1.69 19.51
CA VAL A 358 0.83 3.14 19.64
C VAL A 358 1.39 3.55 21.01
N LEU A 359 1.16 2.73 22.04
CA LEU A 359 1.70 2.95 23.39
C LEU A 359 3.23 2.91 23.44
N THR A 360 3.90 2.32 22.46
CA THR A 360 5.36 2.13 22.41
C THR A 360 6.06 3.04 21.41
N MET A 361 5.33 3.89 20.68
CA MET A 361 5.89 4.75 19.65
C MET A 361 6.72 5.89 20.25
N ASP A 362 7.91 6.10 19.72
CA ASP A 362 8.84 7.17 20.13
C ASP A 362 8.58 8.49 19.39
N LYS A 363 8.05 8.41 18.16
CA LYS A 363 7.78 9.55 17.28
C LYS A 363 6.34 9.52 16.79
N LEU A 364 5.69 10.69 16.84
CA LEU A 364 4.33 10.89 16.33
C LEU A 364 4.31 12.03 15.33
N TYR A 365 3.86 11.74 14.11
CA TYR A 365 3.63 12.70 13.03
C TYR A 365 2.14 12.89 12.84
N ILE A 366 1.66 14.14 12.78
CA ILE A 366 0.27 14.50 12.50
C ILE A 366 0.24 15.49 11.34
N TYR A 367 -0.31 15.08 10.22
CA TYR A 367 -0.31 15.91 9.01
C TYR A 367 -1.43 15.53 8.02
N ASN A 368 -1.75 16.46 7.12
CA ASN A 368 -2.59 16.20 5.96
C ASN A 368 -1.72 15.90 4.71
N ASN A 369 -2.20 15.05 3.84
CA ASN A 369 -1.51 14.75 2.57
C ASN A 369 -2.18 15.44 1.36
N VAL A 370 -3.02 16.44 1.60
CA VAL A 370 -3.81 17.13 0.57
C VAL A 370 -3.29 18.55 0.41
N TYR A 371 -3.20 19.01 -0.83
CA TYR A 371 -2.84 20.39 -1.17
C TYR A 371 -3.98 21.39 -0.85
N SER A 372 -5.17 20.90 -0.49
CA SER A 372 -6.30 21.71 -0.07
C SER A 372 -6.54 21.57 1.43
N PRO A 373 -6.78 22.67 2.15
CA PRO A 373 -7.13 22.60 3.57
C PRO A 373 -8.39 21.75 3.76
N LEU A 374 -8.40 20.94 4.82
CA LEU A 374 -9.57 20.19 5.23
C LEU A 374 -10.62 21.19 5.76
N ASP A 375 -11.86 21.00 5.34
CA ASP A 375 -12.99 21.83 5.78
C ASP A 375 -13.49 21.35 7.17
N TRP A 376 -12.74 21.72 8.20
CA TRP A 376 -13.11 21.44 9.57
C TRP A 376 -14.21 22.40 10.01
N LYS A 377 -15.18 21.93 10.76
CA LYS A 377 -16.10 22.81 11.47
C LYS A 377 -15.34 23.54 12.59
N ASP A 378 -15.68 24.80 12.80
CA ASP A 378 -15.03 25.61 13.83
C ASP A 378 -15.28 25.10 15.26
N ASP A 379 -16.26 24.21 15.44
CA ASP A 379 -16.73 23.70 16.73
C ASP A 379 -16.04 22.39 17.18
N THR A 380 -14.95 21.94 16.52
CA THR A 380 -14.21 20.74 16.98
C THR A 380 -13.68 20.99 18.40
N GLU A 381 -14.14 20.21 19.38
CA GLU A 381 -13.79 20.39 20.78
C GLU A 381 -12.32 20.03 21.04
N ASN A 382 -11.66 20.82 21.89
CA ASN A 382 -10.28 20.55 22.31
C ASN A 382 -10.13 19.17 22.97
N THR A 383 -11.19 18.68 23.62
CA THR A 383 -11.25 17.36 24.25
C THR A 383 -11.01 16.22 23.26
N GLU A 384 -11.51 16.30 22.02
CA GLU A 384 -11.31 15.25 21.00
C GLU A 384 -9.84 15.13 20.57
N TRP A 385 -9.12 16.27 20.51
CA TRP A 385 -7.68 16.27 20.24
C TRP A 385 -6.89 15.66 21.39
N LEU A 386 -7.28 15.92 22.64
CA LEU A 386 -6.65 15.32 23.80
C LEU A 386 -6.90 13.82 23.85
N ASP A 387 -8.12 13.36 23.56
CA ASP A 387 -8.47 11.95 23.48
C ASP A 387 -7.66 11.21 22.41
N LEU A 388 -7.41 11.86 21.25
CA LEU A 388 -6.54 11.30 20.20
C LEU A 388 -5.09 11.12 20.70
N LEU A 389 -4.58 12.04 21.53
CA LEU A 389 -3.19 12.03 21.99
C LEU A 389 -2.96 11.14 23.21
N LEU A 390 -3.99 10.85 24.01
CA LEU A 390 -3.92 10.05 25.24
C LEU A 390 -3.21 8.69 25.08
N PRO A 391 -3.45 7.90 24.02
CA PRO A 391 -2.81 6.59 23.85
C PRO A 391 -1.29 6.64 23.62
N PHE A 392 -0.72 7.77 23.22
CA PHE A 392 0.68 7.89 22.83
C PHE A 392 1.62 8.16 24.02
N THR A 393 1.63 7.23 24.98
CA THR A 393 2.31 7.43 26.29
C THR A 393 3.84 7.40 26.21
N ALA A 394 4.44 6.78 25.19
CA ALA A 394 5.90 6.69 25.02
C ALA A 394 6.49 7.74 24.08
N VAL A 395 5.66 8.60 23.48
CA VAL A 395 6.10 9.57 22.48
C VAL A 395 7.02 10.63 23.09
N LYS A 396 8.25 10.71 22.56
CA LYS A 396 9.25 11.73 22.91
C LYS A 396 9.26 12.88 21.92
N ASN A 397 8.90 12.62 20.65
CA ASN A 397 9.00 13.58 19.57
C ASN A 397 7.65 13.69 18.84
N LEU A 398 7.04 14.87 18.92
CA LEU A 398 5.76 15.20 18.26
C LEU A 398 6.04 16.12 17.07
N TYR A 399 5.60 15.73 15.86
CA TYR A 399 5.73 16.49 14.61
C TYR A 399 4.35 16.92 14.13
N LEU A 400 4.13 18.23 14.01
CA LEU A 400 2.85 18.81 13.62
C LEU A 400 2.99 19.59 12.32
N SER A 401 2.12 19.35 11.34
CA SER A 401 1.99 20.24 10.21
C SER A 401 1.32 21.55 10.61
N VAL A 402 1.42 22.57 9.75
CA VAL A 402 0.89 23.92 9.99
C VAL A 402 -0.57 23.89 10.40
N ASP A 403 -1.41 23.14 9.64
CA ASP A 403 -2.85 23.08 9.87
C ASP A 403 -3.20 22.46 11.23
N PHE A 404 -2.47 21.41 11.63
CA PHE A 404 -2.69 20.72 12.91
C PHE A 404 -2.10 21.45 14.10
N THR A 405 -1.05 22.22 13.89
CA THR A 405 -0.50 23.10 14.93
C THR A 405 -1.54 24.08 15.42
N GLN A 406 -2.33 24.68 14.52
CA GLN A 406 -3.39 25.63 14.89
C GLN A 406 -4.52 25.00 15.72
N ARG A 407 -4.79 23.71 15.55
CA ARG A 407 -5.87 22.99 16.22
C ARG A 407 -5.44 22.32 17.53
N ILE A 408 -4.23 21.79 17.57
CA ILE A 408 -3.72 21.08 18.74
C ILE A 408 -3.20 22.06 19.81
N ALA A 409 -2.69 23.22 19.41
CA ALA A 409 -2.17 24.21 20.38
C ALA A 409 -3.21 24.67 21.41
N PRO A 410 -4.46 25.00 21.05
CA PRO A 410 -5.50 25.32 22.03
C PRO A 410 -5.80 24.15 22.99
N ALA A 411 -5.86 22.93 22.48
CA ALA A 411 -6.07 21.73 23.28
C ALA A 411 -4.94 21.51 24.30
N LEU A 412 -3.69 21.68 23.90
CA LEU A 412 -2.53 21.60 24.80
C LEU A 412 -2.53 22.72 25.85
N GLN A 413 -3.01 23.91 25.48
CA GLN A 413 -3.12 25.05 26.40
C GLN A 413 -4.05 24.78 27.61
N GLU A 414 -5.10 23.96 27.41
CA GLU A 414 -6.04 23.59 28.48
C GLU A 414 -5.42 22.66 29.55
N LEU A 415 -4.28 22.05 29.23
CA LEU A 415 -3.58 21.16 30.15
C LEU A 415 -2.83 21.98 31.21
N THR A 416 -3.38 22.03 32.41
CA THR A 416 -2.81 22.77 33.56
C THR A 416 -2.57 21.84 34.74
N GLY A 417 -1.61 22.18 35.60
CA GLY A 417 -1.30 21.42 36.82
C GLY A 417 -0.88 19.97 36.51
N GLU A 418 -1.44 19.00 37.23
CA GLU A 418 -1.13 17.57 37.04
C GLU A 418 -1.58 17.03 35.67
N ARG A 419 -2.62 17.61 35.07
CA ARG A 419 -3.11 17.20 33.76
C ARG A 419 -2.10 17.40 32.63
N THR A 420 -1.11 18.27 32.81
CA THR A 420 -0.03 18.49 31.84
C THR A 420 0.75 17.23 31.48
N THR A 421 0.77 16.23 32.35
CA THR A 421 1.48 14.94 32.12
C THR A 421 0.55 13.78 31.82
N GLU A 422 -0.77 13.98 31.81
CA GLU A 422 -1.73 12.95 31.38
C GLU A 422 -1.60 12.65 29.91
N VAL A 423 -1.40 13.67 29.08
CA VAL A 423 -1.25 13.56 27.63
C VAL A 423 0.23 13.65 27.26
N LEU A 424 0.71 12.69 26.47
CA LEU A 424 2.12 12.60 26.02
C LEU A 424 3.11 12.71 27.20
N PRO A 425 3.05 11.86 28.23
CA PRO A 425 3.82 12.02 29.48
C PRO A 425 5.34 12.07 29.26
N THR A 426 5.85 11.41 28.24
CA THR A 426 7.27 11.31 27.92
C THR A 426 7.77 12.34 26.89
N LEU A 427 6.91 13.29 26.46
CA LEU A 427 7.22 14.27 25.43
C LEU A 427 8.43 15.14 25.81
N GLN A 428 9.41 15.21 24.90
CA GLN A 428 10.64 15.97 25.03
C GLN A 428 10.78 17.06 23.97
N ASN A 429 10.24 16.82 22.76
CA ASN A 429 10.40 17.74 21.64
C ASN A 429 9.08 17.90 20.87
N ILE A 430 8.76 19.12 20.50
CA ILE A 430 7.69 19.47 19.54
C ILE A 430 8.35 20.07 18.31
N PHE A 431 8.06 19.50 17.15
CA PHE A 431 8.54 19.94 15.85
C PHE A 431 7.38 20.53 15.06
N LEU A 432 7.47 21.80 14.69
CA LEU A 432 6.44 22.54 13.96
C LEU A 432 6.86 22.69 12.50
N GLU A 433 5.98 22.35 11.55
CA GLU A 433 6.19 22.59 10.13
C GLU A 433 6.08 24.08 9.83
N GLY A 434 7.06 24.64 9.06
CA GLY A 434 7.05 26.02 8.59
C GLY A 434 7.56 27.06 9.60
N PHE A 435 7.68 28.31 9.12
CA PHE A 435 8.45 29.35 9.81
C PHE A 435 7.66 30.27 10.75
N GLN A 436 6.33 30.28 10.74
CA GLN A 436 5.53 31.15 11.62
C GLN A 436 4.15 30.61 11.95
N PRO A 437 3.96 30.00 13.15
CA PRO A 437 2.63 29.88 13.71
C PRO A 437 2.03 31.26 14.02
N SER A 438 0.71 31.41 13.97
CA SER A 438 0.01 32.63 14.37
C SER A 438 0.24 32.96 15.86
N GLU A 439 0.07 34.22 16.27
CA GLU A 439 0.27 34.64 17.69
C GLU A 439 -0.49 33.76 18.69
N PRO A 440 -1.79 33.44 18.49
CA PRO A 440 -2.53 32.59 19.42
C PRO A 440 -1.95 31.19 19.60
N VAL A 441 -1.44 30.63 18.50
CA VAL A 441 -0.81 29.29 18.50
C VAL A 441 0.52 29.32 19.25
N GLN A 442 1.32 30.37 19.05
CA GLN A 442 2.57 30.55 19.78
C GLN A 442 2.31 30.67 21.28
N GLU A 443 1.29 31.44 21.67
CA GLU A 443 0.91 31.60 23.06
C GLU A 443 0.43 30.29 23.70
N GLY A 444 -0.45 29.53 23.03
CA GLY A 444 -0.93 28.24 23.51
C GLY A 444 0.20 27.23 23.75
N ILE A 445 1.12 27.10 22.80
CA ILE A 445 2.28 26.21 22.95
C ILE A 445 3.23 26.71 24.05
N ALA A 446 3.47 28.02 24.13
CA ALA A 446 4.33 28.59 25.15
C ALA A 446 3.75 28.36 26.56
N GLN A 447 2.44 28.48 26.75
CA GLN A 447 1.76 28.18 28.01
C GLN A 447 1.90 26.70 28.39
N PHE A 448 1.67 25.79 27.46
CA PHE A 448 1.87 24.36 27.67
C PHE A 448 3.33 24.03 28.07
N ILE A 449 4.33 24.58 27.40
CA ILE A 449 5.73 24.38 27.75
C ILE A 449 6.06 24.91 29.12
N SER A 450 5.55 26.10 29.47
CA SER A 450 5.75 26.69 30.77
C SER A 450 5.12 25.82 31.89
N ALA A 451 3.93 25.29 31.66
CA ALA A 451 3.28 24.37 32.58
C ALA A 451 4.08 23.05 32.74
N ARG A 452 4.63 22.51 31.66
CA ARG A 452 5.51 21.33 31.69
C ARG A 452 6.83 21.57 32.42
N GLN A 453 7.41 22.76 32.30
CA GLN A 453 8.61 23.13 33.04
C GLN A 453 8.33 23.19 34.56
N LEU A 454 7.19 23.73 34.97
CA LEU A 454 6.78 23.78 36.38
C LEU A 454 6.60 22.39 36.98
N THR A 455 6.20 21.39 36.19
CA THR A 455 6.06 19.99 36.61
C THR A 455 7.36 19.16 36.43
N ASN A 456 8.48 19.82 36.15
CA ASN A 456 9.80 19.20 35.92
C ASN A 456 9.88 18.23 34.70
N HIS A 457 9.07 18.49 33.65
CA HIS A 457 9.06 17.76 32.39
C HIS A 457 9.31 18.73 31.23
N PRO A 458 10.51 19.29 31.08
CA PRO A 458 10.79 20.32 30.08
C PRO A 458 10.62 19.78 28.65
N VAL A 459 9.99 20.59 27.80
CA VAL A 459 9.77 20.29 26.38
C VAL A 459 10.46 21.34 25.52
N ALA A 460 11.22 20.91 24.50
CA ALA A 460 11.88 21.78 23.53
C ALA A 460 11.02 21.95 22.28
N ILE A 461 11.09 23.13 21.66
CA ILE A 461 10.49 23.39 20.34
C ILE A 461 11.57 23.45 19.29
N SER A 462 11.27 22.91 18.09
CA SER A 462 12.10 23.00 16.90
C SER A 462 11.22 23.17 15.65
N ILE A 463 11.80 23.67 14.58
CA ILE A 463 11.14 23.74 13.28
C ILE A 463 11.60 22.55 12.45
N TRP A 464 10.69 21.94 11.70
CA TRP A 464 11.01 20.88 10.74
C TRP A 464 10.50 21.26 9.35
N ASP A 465 11.17 20.73 8.34
CA ASP A 465 10.82 20.91 6.95
C ASP A 465 10.43 19.56 6.37
N ARG A 466 9.16 19.45 5.98
CA ARG A 466 8.57 18.23 5.44
C ARG A 466 9.12 17.88 4.06
N ASP A 467 9.46 18.88 3.25
CA ASP A 467 9.97 18.65 1.90
C ASP A 467 11.40 18.10 1.93
N LEU A 468 12.19 18.43 2.96
CA LEU A 468 13.48 17.78 3.20
C LEU A 468 13.32 16.29 3.49
N VAL A 469 12.29 15.90 4.22
CA VAL A 469 12.01 14.48 4.53
C VAL A 469 11.54 13.75 3.26
N ARG A 470 10.72 14.37 2.42
CA ARG A 470 10.26 13.78 1.14
C ARG A 470 11.37 13.63 0.10
N ASN A 471 12.29 14.60 0.03
CA ASN A 471 13.37 14.59 -0.95
C ASN A 471 14.52 13.62 -0.60
N MET A 472 14.60 13.16 0.64
CA MET A 472 15.56 12.12 1.05
C MET A 472 15.19 10.72 0.55
N SER A 473 13.95 10.51 0.07
CA SER A 473 13.47 9.21 -0.46
C SER A 473 13.68 9.03 -1.97
N SER A 474 14.03 10.08 -2.72
CA SER A 474 14.41 9.93 -4.12
C SER A 474 15.92 9.67 -4.23
N ASP A 475 16.29 8.52 -4.78
CA ASP A 475 17.65 8.05 -5.05
C ASP A 475 18.56 9.12 -5.70
N ASN A 476 19.15 10.00 -4.90
CA ASN A 476 20.16 10.94 -5.37
C ASN A 476 21.38 10.93 -4.43
N PRO A 477 22.59 10.58 -4.91
CA PRO A 477 23.78 10.30 -4.09
C PRO A 477 24.50 11.50 -3.46
N SER A 478 23.83 12.64 -3.27
CA SER A 478 24.42 13.83 -2.63
C SER A 478 24.14 13.96 -1.11
N LEU A 479 23.88 12.84 -0.44
CA LEU A 479 23.54 12.75 0.99
C LEU A 479 24.57 13.34 1.94
N SER A 480 25.84 13.49 1.53
CA SER A 480 26.92 14.02 2.40
C SER A 480 26.81 15.53 2.66
N GLN A 481 26.10 16.29 1.82
CA GLN A 481 25.94 17.74 2.01
C GLN A 481 24.75 18.13 2.89
N VAL A 482 23.68 17.31 2.91
CA VAL A 482 22.44 17.60 3.66
C VAL A 482 22.62 17.34 5.15
N THR A 483 23.39 16.31 5.53
CA THR A 483 23.69 16.00 6.94
C THR A 483 24.50 17.11 7.63
N SER A 484 25.36 17.80 6.91
CA SER A 484 26.16 18.91 7.47
C SER A 484 25.31 20.16 7.74
N LEU A 485 24.31 20.45 6.88
CA LEU A 485 23.38 21.58 7.05
C LEU A 485 22.40 21.35 8.21
N SER A 486 21.90 20.11 8.38
CA SER A 486 20.98 19.76 9.48
C SER A 486 21.67 19.84 10.85
N GLN A 487 22.95 19.46 10.96
CA GLN A 487 23.71 19.58 12.20
C GLN A 487 24.05 21.04 12.54
N ALA A 488 24.38 21.87 11.56
CA ALA A 488 24.64 23.29 11.78
C ALA A 488 23.38 24.07 12.22
N THR A 489 22.21 23.71 11.69
CA THR A 489 20.93 24.31 12.09
C THR A 489 20.49 23.81 13.47
N ARG A 490 20.70 22.54 13.81
CA ARG A 490 20.43 21.97 15.13
C ARG A 490 21.30 22.60 16.23
N SER A 491 22.57 22.89 15.97
CA SER A 491 23.46 23.53 16.96
C SER A 491 23.11 24.99 17.21
N LYS A 492 22.61 25.73 16.21
CA LYS A 492 22.18 27.12 16.40
C LYS A 492 20.86 27.28 17.17
N LEU A 493 19.92 26.35 16.99
CA LEU A 493 18.62 26.38 17.68
C LEU A 493 18.69 25.92 19.14
N ARG A 494 19.57 24.98 19.49
CA ARG A 494 19.79 24.55 20.89
C ARG A 494 20.34 25.66 21.80
N LEU A 495 21.00 26.66 21.25
CA LEU A 495 21.62 27.76 22.02
C LEU A 495 20.62 28.82 22.49
N VAL A 496 19.37 28.83 21.98
CA VAL A 496 18.40 29.90 22.24
C VAL A 496 17.50 29.60 23.46
N ILE A 497 17.36 28.36 23.89
CA ILE A 497 16.38 27.97 24.93
C ILE A 497 17.02 27.61 26.29
N GLY A 498 18.34 27.64 26.40
CA GLY A 498 19.10 27.30 27.61
C GLY A 498 19.45 28.46 28.55
N GLY A 499 18.73 29.58 28.53
CA GLY A 499 19.04 30.75 29.35
C GLY A 499 17.92 31.15 30.32
N ASP A 500 18.30 31.37 31.56
CA ASP A 500 17.54 31.75 32.75
C ASP A 500 16.21 32.50 32.55
N THR A 501 15.20 31.97 33.17
CA THR A 501 13.83 32.51 33.28
C THR A 501 13.76 33.75 34.15
N LYS A 502 13.96 34.93 33.60
CA LYS A 502 13.51 36.18 34.25
C LYS A 502 13.04 37.29 33.33
N ASP A 503 13.04 37.11 32.00
CA ASP A 503 12.63 38.21 31.13
C ASP A 503 11.76 37.78 29.97
N ASN A 504 10.63 38.45 29.78
CA ASN A 504 9.81 38.48 28.56
C ASN A 504 10.61 38.87 27.29
N ALA A 505 11.90 39.19 27.44
CA ALA A 505 12.85 39.47 26.38
C ALA A 505 13.25 38.26 25.53
N SER A 506 13.02 37.01 25.95
CA SER A 506 13.37 35.82 25.18
C SER A 506 12.43 35.61 23.98
N LEU A 507 11.16 35.98 24.07
CA LEU A 507 10.24 35.97 22.91
C LEU A 507 10.65 37.04 21.87
N HIS A 508 11.07 38.22 22.33
CA HIS A 508 11.58 39.30 21.46
C HIS A 508 12.91 38.94 20.79
N ARG A 509 13.77 38.15 21.41
CA ARG A 509 15.02 37.64 20.80
C ARG A 509 14.75 36.65 19.66
N TRP A 510 13.68 35.87 19.76
CA TRP A 510 13.26 34.96 18.69
C TRP A 510 12.85 35.73 17.41
N VAL A 511 12.14 36.84 17.56
CA VAL A 511 11.76 37.74 16.46
C VAL A 511 12.98 38.46 15.84
N LEU A 512 13.98 38.83 16.64
CA LEU A 512 15.17 39.53 16.17
C LEU A 512 16.15 38.62 15.40
N LEU A 513 16.31 37.38 15.78
CA LEU A 513 17.13 36.40 15.04
C LEU A 513 16.55 36.09 13.66
N LYS A 514 15.23 36.14 13.47
CA LYS A 514 14.59 35.97 12.17
C LYS A 514 14.94 37.11 11.20
N ASN A 515 14.93 38.34 11.65
CA ASN A 515 15.29 39.50 10.82
C ASN A 515 16.74 39.47 10.33
N SER A 516 17.63 38.74 11.01
CA SER A 516 19.03 38.56 10.58
C SER A 516 19.17 37.44 9.56
N ILE A 517 18.34 36.37 9.62
CA ILE A 517 18.37 35.26 8.68
C ILE A 517 17.73 35.63 7.34
N THR A 518 16.60 36.33 7.35
CA THR A 518 15.96 36.86 6.13
C THR A 518 16.83 37.90 5.40
N ARG A 519 17.61 38.71 6.09
CA ARG A 519 18.59 39.63 5.47
C ARG A 519 19.77 38.90 4.83
N SER A 520 20.19 37.78 5.36
CA SER A 520 21.26 36.94 4.77
C SER A 520 20.85 36.22 3.50
N GLN A 521 19.58 35.87 3.35
CA GLN A 521 19.08 35.19 2.14
C GLN A 521 18.75 36.16 1.01
N SER A 522 18.29 37.38 1.31
CA SER A 522 18.02 38.39 0.27
C SER A 522 19.28 38.99 -0.36
N ASN A 523 20.44 38.90 0.28
CA ASN A 523 21.69 39.37 -0.27
C ASN A 523 22.42 38.38 -1.20
N ASN A 524 21.96 37.13 -1.28
CA ASN A 524 22.55 36.12 -2.18
C ASN A 524 21.80 35.94 -3.52
N VAL A 525 20.73 36.70 -3.77
CA VAL A 525 19.91 36.60 -5.00
C VAL A 525 20.18 37.76 -5.96
N VAL A 526 21.03 38.74 -5.58
CA VAL A 526 21.40 39.87 -6.46
C VAL A 526 22.93 39.86 -6.65
N GLY A 527 23.41 38.93 -7.46
CA GLY A 527 24.83 38.88 -7.82
C GLY A 527 25.20 37.59 -8.52
N GLY A 528 24.71 37.41 -9.75
CA GLY A 528 25.12 36.28 -10.58
C GLY A 528 24.33 36.24 -11.88
#